data_9215bc7095dc27b7ec825df13c60b0cc
#
_entry.id   9215bc7095dc27b7ec825df13c60b0cc
#
_cell.length_a   1.000
_cell.length_b   1.000
_cell.length_c   1.000
_cell.angle_alpha   90.00
_cell.angle_beta   90.00
_cell.angle_gamma   90.00
#
_symmetry.space_group_name_H-M   'P 1'
#
loop_
_entity.id
_entity.type
_entity.pdbx_description
1 polymer ?
#
loop_
_entity_poly.entity_id
_entity_poly.type
_entity_poly.pdbx_seq_one_letter_code
_entity_poly.pdbx_strand_id
1 'polypeptide(L)'
;MAADTKQINVNGTAFTYAEQGQGVPVVLVHGSLGDYRTWSGEMDDFAARYHVVAYSLRNHYPDTWTGGPYSYQGHIADLVALLHALNLGPVHLVGHSYGGTIAVMVAKDHSELIRSLVLAEPGVASWVANVEEAKPPLAELFKVAKVVQEHTQKGELDEAVISFMDLINEAGGGFKGLPVAFQTGMLQNSTTLKASFASPPPPTFTCDDASKIGTPTLVVEGELTLKVRRLIDNELARCMPHVERVLIPRAAHPLEMVNPKDFNAAVLQFLAKQ
;
A
#
# COMPACT_ATOMS: atom_id res chain seq x y z
N MET A 1 22.16 -4.77 -6.69
CA MET A 1 22.01 -4.75 -8.19
C MET A 1 20.58 -4.33 -8.48
N ALA A 2 20.32 -3.57 -9.54
CA ALA A 2 18.93 -3.30 -9.91
C ALA A 2 18.25 -4.65 -10.21
N ALA A 3 17.09 -4.90 -9.60
CA ALA A 3 16.33 -6.11 -9.87
C ALA A 3 15.93 -6.14 -11.36
N ASP A 4 16.05 -7.29 -12.01
CA ASP A 4 15.58 -7.46 -13.38
C ASP A 4 14.07 -7.30 -13.41
N THR A 5 13.58 -6.41 -14.28
CA THR A 5 12.14 -6.21 -14.46
C THR A 5 11.62 -7.13 -15.54
N LYS A 6 10.42 -7.67 -15.29
CA LYS A 6 9.68 -8.54 -16.20
C LYS A 6 8.29 -7.98 -16.45
N GLN A 7 7.61 -8.53 -17.44
CA GLN A 7 6.22 -8.20 -17.73
C GLN A 7 5.38 -9.46 -17.85
N ILE A 8 4.13 -9.33 -17.40
CA ILE A 8 3.10 -10.38 -17.51
C ILE A 8 1.77 -9.75 -17.91
N ASN A 9 1.06 -10.39 -18.83
CA ASN A 9 -0.26 -9.93 -19.26
C ASN A 9 -1.36 -10.61 -18.42
N VAL A 10 -2.13 -9.81 -17.71
CA VAL A 10 -3.24 -10.25 -16.86
C VAL A 10 -4.40 -9.28 -17.04
N ASN A 11 -5.62 -9.79 -17.15
CA ASN A 11 -6.82 -8.96 -17.31
C ASN A 11 -6.71 -7.91 -18.43
N GLY A 12 -6.03 -8.25 -19.54
CA GLY A 12 -5.83 -7.36 -20.69
C GLY A 12 -4.85 -6.20 -20.44
N THR A 13 -4.05 -6.26 -19.39
CA THR A 13 -3.01 -5.26 -19.05
C THR A 13 -1.66 -5.93 -18.89
N ALA A 14 -0.61 -5.30 -19.38
CA ALA A 14 0.77 -5.71 -19.14
C ALA A 14 1.21 -5.13 -17.78
N PHE A 15 1.49 -6.00 -16.82
CA PHE A 15 2.02 -5.59 -15.51
C PHE A 15 3.53 -5.73 -15.50
N THR A 16 4.22 -4.66 -15.11
CA THR A 16 5.66 -4.68 -14.86
C THR A 16 5.92 -5.05 -13.41
N TYR A 17 6.84 -5.98 -13.19
CA TYR A 17 7.27 -6.38 -11.85
C TYR A 17 8.78 -6.62 -11.79
N ALA A 18 9.35 -6.43 -10.62
CA ALA A 18 10.69 -6.85 -10.27
C ALA A 18 10.61 -8.13 -9.42
N GLU A 19 11.48 -9.09 -9.67
CA GLU A 19 11.57 -10.28 -8.82
C GLU A 19 13.02 -10.61 -8.47
N GLN A 20 13.22 -11.18 -7.28
CA GLN A 20 14.53 -11.55 -6.76
C GLN A 20 14.42 -12.65 -5.72
N GLY A 21 15.49 -13.43 -5.54
CA GLY A 21 15.55 -14.49 -4.55
C GLY A 21 14.82 -15.78 -4.95
N GLN A 22 14.69 -16.69 -4.00
CA GLN A 22 14.06 -18.00 -4.16
C GLN A 22 13.39 -18.44 -2.85
N GLY A 23 12.50 -19.43 -2.91
CA GLY A 23 11.83 -19.96 -1.73
C GLY A 23 10.36 -19.57 -1.66
N VAL A 24 9.84 -19.39 -0.44
CA VAL A 24 8.44 -19.00 -0.24
C VAL A 24 8.20 -17.61 -0.81
N PRO A 25 7.12 -17.40 -1.59
CA PRO A 25 6.90 -16.12 -2.23
C PRO A 25 6.42 -15.04 -1.26
N VAL A 26 6.98 -13.84 -1.43
CA VAL A 26 6.55 -12.58 -0.82
C VAL A 26 6.13 -11.63 -1.92
N VAL A 27 4.90 -11.15 -1.91
CA VAL A 27 4.38 -10.19 -2.87
C VAL A 27 4.18 -8.84 -2.20
N LEU A 28 4.77 -7.80 -2.80
CA LEU A 28 4.80 -6.43 -2.29
C LEU A 28 3.88 -5.54 -3.11
N VAL A 29 2.90 -4.89 -2.45
CA VAL A 29 1.87 -4.05 -3.07
C VAL A 29 2.02 -2.61 -2.59
N HIS A 30 2.46 -1.73 -3.46
CA HIS A 30 2.77 -0.34 -3.14
C HIS A 30 1.53 0.52 -2.85
N GLY A 31 1.74 1.66 -2.19
CA GLY A 31 0.73 2.67 -1.91
C GLY A 31 0.41 3.58 -3.11
N SER A 32 -0.46 4.56 -2.89
CA SER A 32 -0.74 5.62 -3.86
C SER A 32 0.55 6.29 -4.33
N LEU A 33 0.61 6.69 -5.61
CA LEU A 33 1.79 7.30 -6.23
C LEU A 33 3.05 6.42 -6.29
N GLY A 34 3.00 5.18 -5.78
CA GLY A 34 4.11 4.23 -5.85
C GLY A 34 4.11 3.44 -7.17
N ASP A 35 5.10 2.57 -7.29
CA ASP A 35 5.25 1.51 -8.30
C ASP A 35 6.21 0.45 -7.74
N TYR A 36 6.61 -0.54 -8.55
CA TYR A 36 7.52 -1.60 -8.09
C TYR A 36 8.81 -1.08 -7.43
N ARG A 37 9.28 0.12 -7.79
CA ARG A 37 10.51 0.75 -7.27
C ARG A 37 10.36 1.23 -5.82
N THR A 38 9.13 1.39 -5.33
CA THR A 38 8.85 1.73 -3.93
C THR A 38 9.59 0.79 -2.98
N TRP A 39 9.70 -0.47 -3.37
CA TRP A 39 10.26 -1.56 -2.57
C TRP A 39 11.76 -1.79 -2.76
N SER A 40 12.47 -0.82 -3.35
CA SER A 40 13.92 -0.94 -3.59
C SER A 40 14.76 -1.11 -2.32
N GLY A 41 14.28 -0.64 -1.18
CA GLY A 41 14.91 -0.80 0.13
C GLY A 41 14.70 -2.18 0.76
N GLU A 42 13.70 -2.93 0.30
CA GLU A 42 13.28 -4.22 0.84
C GLU A 42 13.82 -5.39 0.03
N MET A 43 14.01 -5.21 -1.29
CA MET A 43 14.28 -6.29 -2.24
C MET A 43 15.46 -7.18 -1.81
N ASP A 44 16.63 -6.60 -1.53
CA ASP A 44 17.84 -7.38 -1.20
C ASP A 44 17.70 -8.13 0.12
N ASP A 45 17.15 -7.48 1.16
CA ASP A 45 16.99 -8.08 2.49
C ASP A 45 15.98 -9.24 2.46
N PHE A 46 14.86 -9.05 1.76
CA PHE A 46 13.83 -10.08 1.66
C PHE A 46 14.27 -11.23 0.76
N ALA A 47 14.94 -10.92 -0.36
CA ALA A 47 15.43 -11.91 -1.32
C ALA A 47 16.52 -12.86 -0.75
N ALA A 48 17.14 -12.48 0.37
CA ALA A 48 18.06 -13.36 1.08
C ALA A 48 17.41 -14.66 1.61
N ARG A 49 16.06 -14.68 1.74
CA ARG A 49 15.30 -15.80 2.32
C ARG A 49 14.04 -16.18 1.55
N TYR A 50 13.53 -15.32 0.71
CA TYR A 50 12.23 -15.42 0.06
C TYR A 50 12.35 -15.20 -1.45
N HIS A 51 11.38 -15.69 -2.21
CA HIS A 51 11.15 -15.26 -3.58
C HIS A 51 10.29 -14.00 -3.55
N VAL A 52 10.88 -12.84 -3.80
CA VAL A 52 10.24 -11.53 -3.69
C VAL A 52 9.74 -11.06 -5.04
N VAL A 53 8.49 -10.62 -5.08
CA VAL A 53 7.85 -10.01 -6.26
C VAL A 53 7.27 -8.65 -5.87
N ALA A 54 7.79 -7.59 -6.45
CA ALA A 54 7.25 -6.23 -6.34
C ALA A 54 6.69 -5.81 -7.70
N TYR A 55 5.41 -5.51 -7.80
CA TYR A 55 4.78 -5.15 -9.08
C TYR A 55 4.18 -3.75 -9.04
N SER A 56 4.08 -3.13 -10.22
CA SER A 56 3.33 -1.89 -10.38
C SER A 56 1.85 -2.17 -10.55
N LEU A 57 1.01 -1.46 -9.81
CA LEU A 57 -0.44 -1.48 -10.03
C LEU A 57 -0.77 -0.97 -11.45
N ARG A 58 -1.92 -1.35 -11.98
CA ARG A 58 -2.44 -0.84 -13.27
C ARG A 58 -2.32 0.68 -13.34
N ASN A 59 -1.84 1.18 -14.48
CA ASN A 59 -1.66 2.61 -14.77
C ASN A 59 -0.58 3.32 -13.93
N HIS A 60 0.28 2.57 -13.25
CA HIS A 60 1.46 3.10 -12.57
C HIS A 60 2.73 2.82 -13.40
N TYR A 61 3.79 3.60 -13.17
CA TYR A 61 5.05 3.47 -13.89
C TYR A 61 5.51 2.00 -14.05
N PRO A 62 6.01 1.57 -15.20
CA PRO A 62 6.35 2.35 -16.41
C PRO A 62 5.15 2.73 -17.29
N ASP A 63 3.97 2.28 -16.97
CA ASP A 63 2.72 2.71 -17.59
C ASP A 63 2.29 4.07 -17.03
N THR A 64 1.23 4.65 -17.59
CA THR A 64 0.62 5.89 -17.11
C THR A 64 -0.88 5.88 -17.34
N TRP A 65 -1.63 6.49 -16.45
CA TRP A 65 -3.07 6.62 -16.65
C TRP A 65 -3.38 7.65 -17.74
N THR A 66 -4.03 7.17 -18.79
CA THR A 66 -4.46 7.99 -19.95
C THR A 66 -5.98 8.15 -20.03
N GLY A 67 -6.71 7.67 -19.02
CA GLY A 67 -8.16 7.59 -18.98
C GLY A 67 -8.65 6.14 -18.81
N GLY A 68 -9.95 6.00 -18.57
CA GLY A 68 -10.55 4.68 -18.34
C GLY A 68 -10.68 4.29 -16.87
N PRO A 69 -11.12 3.04 -16.60
CA PRO A 69 -11.42 2.60 -15.24
C PRO A 69 -10.19 2.57 -14.34
N TYR A 70 -10.33 3.15 -13.16
CA TYR A 70 -9.37 3.08 -12.06
C TYR A 70 -10.18 2.82 -10.78
N SER A 71 -10.00 1.69 -10.12
CA SER A 71 -10.79 1.35 -8.94
C SER A 71 -10.12 0.31 -8.06
N TYR A 72 -10.46 0.29 -6.78
CA TYR A 72 -10.05 -0.77 -5.87
C TYR A 72 -10.46 -2.16 -6.37
N GLN A 73 -11.69 -2.30 -6.87
CA GLN A 73 -12.20 -3.57 -7.39
C GLN A 73 -11.35 -4.08 -8.57
N GLY A 74 -10.95 -3.18 -9.48
CA GLY A 74 -10.07 -3.52 -10.59
C GLY A 74 -8.69 -3.99 -10.09
N HIS A 75 -8.09 -3.27 -9.16
CA HIS A 75 -6.78 -3.63 -8.61
C HIS A 75 -6.81 -4.90 -7.74
N ILE A 76 -7.91 -5.17 -7.02
CA ILE A 76 -8.13 -6.43 -6.30
C ILE A 76 -8.19 -7.59 -7.29
N ALA A 77 -8.99 -7.48 -8.34
CA ALA A 77 -9.10 -8.51 -9.38
C ALA A 77 -7.76 -8.73 -10.11
N ASP A 78 -7.01 -7.66 -10.34
CA ASP A 78 -5.69 -7.74 -10.96
C ASP A 78 -4.68 -8.48 -10.06
N LEU A 79 -4.65 -8.19 -8.76
CA LEU A 79 -3.75 -8.88 -7.84
C LEU A 79 -4.06 -10.38 -7.76
N VAL A 80 -5.33 -10.75 -7.63
CA VAL A 80 -5.76 -12.17 -7.62
C VAL A 80 -5.33 -12.87 -8.90
N ALA A 81 -5.58 -12.25 -10.05
CA ALA A 81 -5.21 -12.83 -11.35
C ALA A 81 -3.68 -12.88 -11.55
N LEU A 82 -2.93 -11.90 -11.02
CA LEU A 82 -1.46 -11.89 -11.03
C LEU A 82 -0.89 -13.06 -10.21
N LEU A 83 -1.41 -13.30 -9.00
CA LEU A 83 -0.98 -14.41 -8.14
C LEU A 83 -1.20 -15.76 -8.84
N HIS A 84 -2.33 -15.96 -9.51
CA HIS A 84 -2.60 -17.15 -10.30
C HIS A 84 -1.69 -17.27 -11.52
N ALA A 85 -1.49 -16.18 -12.28
CA ALA A 85 -0.70 -16.19 -13.50
C ALA A 85 0.80 -16.44 -13.23
N LEU A 86 1.33 -15.97 -12.10
CA LEU A 86 2.69 -16.24 -11.65
C LEU A 86 2.84 -17.60 -10.97
N ASN A 87 1.72 -18.29 -10.71
CA ASN A 87 1.68 -19.62 -10.05
C ASN A 87 2.48 -19.65 -8.73
N LEU A 88 2.32 -18.62 -7.91
CA LEU A 88 3.13 -18.47 -6.70
C LEU A 88 2.65 -19.32 -5.52
N GLY A 89 1.43 -19.92 -5.59
CA GLY A 89 0.78 -20.59 -4.45
C GLY A 89 0.42 -19.61 -3.33
N PRO A 90 0.16 -20.04 -2.09
CA PRO A 90 -0.10 -19.13 -0.99
C PRO A 90 1.13 -18.28 -0.67
N VAL A 91 0.96 -16.95 -0.74
CA VAL A 91 2.05 -15.96 -0.59
C VAL A 91 2.02 -15.27 0.77
N HIS A 92 3.16 -14.78 1.22
CA HIS A 92 3.20 -13.67 2.17
C HIS A 92 2.86 -12.38 1.42
N LEU A 93 1.76 -11.73 1.77
CA LEU A 93 1.30 -10.51 1.11
C LEU A 93 1.60 -9.30 1.97
N VAL A 94 2.39 -8.37 1.44
CA VAL A 94 2.77 -7.12 2.12
C VAL A 94 2.17 -5.95 1.35
N GLY A 95 1.30 -5.18 1.99
CA GLY A 95 0.66 -4.02 1.37
C GLY A 95 0.85 -2.75 2.17
N HIS A 96 1.24 -1.66 1.50
CA HIS A 96 1.33 -0.34 2.09
C HIS A 96 0.17 0.55 1.64
N SER A 97 -0.47 1.27 2.56
CA SER A 97 -1.47 2.31 2.28
C SER A 97 -2.59 1.82 1.35
N TYR A 98 -2.67 2.35 0.12
CA TYR A 98 -3.60 1.91 -0.92
C TYR A 98 -3.44 0.41 -1.22
N GLY A 99 -2.20 -0.06 -1.36
CA GLY A 99 -1.88 -1.48 -1.51
C GLY A 99 -2.24 -2.32 -0.29
N GLY A 100 -2.16 -1.76 0.92
CA GLY A 100 -2.63 -2.40 2.14
C GLY A 100 -4.15 -2.60 2.14
N THR A 101 -4.91 -1.63 1.60
CA THR A 101 -6.35 -1.78 1.40
C THR A 101 -6.68 -2.88 0.40
N ILE A 102 -5.94 -2.95 -0.73
CA ILE A 102 -6.10 -4.04 -1.70
C ILE A 102 -5.78 -5.39 -1.04
N ALA A 103 -4.67 -5.47 -0.29
CA ALA A 103 -4.21 -6.71 0.35
C ALA A 103 -5.21 -7.26 1.36
N VAL A 104 -5.81 -6.41 2.22
CA VAL A 104 -6.81 -6.87 3.19
C VAL A 104 -8.10 -7.33 2.52
N MET A 105 -8.49 -6.71 1.40
CA MET A 105 -9.65 -7.15 0.62
C MET A 105 -9.40 -8.50 -0.07
N VAL A 106 -8.19 -8.73 -0.60
CA VAL A 106 -7.82 -10.05 -1.14
C VAL A 106 -7.80 -11.10 -0.03
N ALA A 107 -7.23 -10.79 1.13
CA ALA A 107 -7.23 -11.73 2.26
C ALA A 107 -8.65 -12.07 2.76
N LYS A 108 -9.60 -11.12 2.66
CA LYS A 108 -11.02 -11.35 3.00
C LYS A 108 -11.69 -12.34 2.06
N ASP A 109 -11.49 -12.19 0.75
CA ASP A 109 -12.28 -12.91 -0.26
C ASP A 109 -11.51 -14.12 -0.88
N HIS A 110 -10.17 -14.16 -0.72
CA HIS A 110 -9.26 -15.15 -1.31
C HIS A 110 -8.18 -15.59 -0.32
N SER A 111 -8.60 -15.96 0.90
CA SER A 111 -7.68 -16.35 1.98
C SER A 111 -6.81 -17.55 1.63
N GLU A 112 -7.25 -18.40 0.72
CA GLU A 112 -6.50 -19.56 0.21
C GLU A 112 -5.23 -19.18 -0.56
N LEU A 113 -5.14 -17.94 -1.06
CA LEU A 113 -3.96 -17.42 -1.74
C LEU A 113 -2.93 -16.80 -0.78
N ILE A 114 -3.29 -16.59 0.50
CA ILE A 114 -2.51 -15.81 1.45
C ILE A 114 -2.02 -16.66 2.61
N ARG A 115 -0.71 -16.82 2.74
CA ARG A 115 -0.04 -17.47 3.85
C ARG A 115 -0.01 -16.59 5.10
N SER A 116 0.38 -15.35 4.93
CA SER A 116 0.31 -14.31 5.97
C SER A 116 0.16 -12.93 5.35
N LEU A 117 -0.30 -11.96 6.13
CA LEU A 117 -0.63 -10.62 5.69
C LEU A 117 0.17 -9.59 6.48
N VAL A 118 0.78 -8.64 5.80
CA VAL A 118 1.41 -7.46 6.41
C VAL A 118 0.70 -6.22 5.90
N LEU A 119 0.14 -5.46 6.82
CA LEU A 119 -0.62 -4.23 6.56
C LEU A 119 0.16 -3.04 7.11
N ALA A 120 0.86 -2.32 6.25
CA ALA A 120 1.55 -1.10 6.59
C ALA A 120 0.60 0.09 6.36
N GLU A 121 -0.04 0.56 7.43
CA GLU A 121 -0.96 1.70 7.44
C GLU A 121 -2.02 1.68 6.30
N PRO A 122 -2.88 0.66 6.21
CA PRO A 122 -3.87 0.57 5.14
C PRO A 122 -4.85 1.74 5.15
N GLY A 123 -5.27 2.18 3.96
CA GLY A 123 -6.05 3.41 3.76
C GLY A 123 -7.57 3.27 3.97
N VAL A 124 -8.04 2.46 4.90
CA VAL A 124 -9.49 2.17 5.08
C VAL A 124 -10.16 3.21 5.98
N ALA A 125 -10.22 4.47 5.55
CA ALA A 125 -10.78 5.58 6.34
C ALA A 125 -12.26 5.37 6.75
N SER A 126 -13.03 4.62 5.96
CA SER A 126 -14.43 4.30 6.29
C SER A 126 -14.62 3.51 7.60
N TRP A 127 -13.59 2.81 8.06
CA TRP A 127 -13.61 2.03 9.30
C TRP A 127 -13.80 2.87 10.55
N VAL A 128 -13.25 4.07 10.52
CA VAL A 128 -13.30 4.99 11.66
C VAL A 128 -14.32 6.09 11.47
N ALA A 129 -15.15 6.03 10.41
CA ALA A 129 -16.16 7.06 10.14
C ALA A 129 -17.16 7.25 11.29
N ASN A 130 -17.47 6.18 12.02
CA ASN A 130 -18.38 6.19 13.17
C ASN A 130 -17.66 6.30 14.52
N VAL A 131 -16.33 6.43 14.53
CA VAL A 131 -15.51 6.62 15.73
C VAL A 131 -15.46 8.11 16.03
N GLU A 132 -16.01 8.53 17.18
CA GLU A 132 -16.14 9.96 17.54
C GLU A 132 -14.77 10.67 17.54
N GLU A 133 -13.74 10.00 18.06
CA GLU A 133 -12.37 10.50 18.13
C GLU A 133 -11.73 10.69 16.74
N ALA A 134 -12.21 10.00 15.72
CA ALA A 134 -11.72 10.10 14.36
C ALA A 134 -12.33 11.27 13.56
N LYS A 135 -13.47 11.80 13.99
CA LYS A 135 -14.17 12.86 13.25
C LYS A 135 -13.30 14.11 12.99
N PRO A 136 -12.60 14.69 13.98
CA PRO A 136 -11.74 15.85 13.73
C PRO A 136 -10.58 15.53 12.76
N PRO A 137 -9.75 14.49 12.93
CA PRO A 137 -8.68 14.20 12.00
C PRO A 137 -9.17 13.77 10.61
N LEU A 138 -10.34 13.12 10.49
CA LEU A 138 -10.97 12.87 9.20
C LEU A 138 -11.38 14.15 8.49
N ALA A 139 -11.91 15.12 9.22
CA ALA A 139 -12.30 16.42 8.64
C ALA A 139 -11.07 17.16 8.07
N GLU A 140 -9.93 17.11 8.74
CA GLU A 140 -8.68 17.68 8.23
C GLU A 140 -8.19 16.92 6.98
N LEU A 141 -8.22 15.60 7.00
CA LEU A 141 -7.89 14.77 5.83
C LEU A 141 -8.75 15.15 4.62
N PHE A 142 -10.06 15.32 4.81
CA PHE A 142 -10.98 15.71 3.72
C PHE A 142 -10.75 17.13 3.20
N LYS A 143 -10.36 18.08 4.06
CA LYS A 143 -10.01 19.45 3.59
C LYS A 143 -8.82 19.40 2.62
N VAL A 144 -7.77 18.66 2.98
CA VAL A 144 -6.60 18.56 2.10
C VAL A 144 -6.90 17.72 0.86
N ALA A 145 -7.68 16.63 1.00
CA ALA A 145 -8.15 15.88 -0.17
C ALA A 145 -8.86 16.78 -1.18
N LYS A 146 -9.64 17.77 -0.72
CA LYS A 146 -10.26 18.76 -1.59
C LYS A 146 -9.24 19.65 -2.31
N VAL A 147 -8.20 20.11 -1.63
CA VAL A 147 -7.11 20.89 -2.25
C VAL A 147 -6.40 20.05 -3.33
N VAL A 148 -6.05 18.83 -3.02
CA VAL A 148 -5.46 17.88 -3.99
C VAL A 148 -6.37 17.68 -5.20
N GLN A 149 -7.68 17.51 -4.97
CA GLN A 149 -8.67 17.37 -6.05
C GLN A 149 -8.73 18.62 -6.92
N GLU A 150 -8.69 19.82 -6.34
CA GLU A 150 -8.70 21.09 -7.08
C GLU A 150 -7.46 21.20 -7.99
N HIS A 151 -6.26 20.85 -7.50
CA HIS A 151 -5.06 20.79 -8.33
C HIS A 151 -5.20 19.79 -9.48
N THR A 152 -5.72 18.57 -9.19
CA THR A 152 -5.92 17.59 -10.27
C THR A 152 -6.91 18.04 -11.34
N GLN A 153 -7.96 18.78 -10.96
CA GLN A 153 -8.95 19.33 -11.90
C GLN A 153 -8.37 20.42 -12.79
N LYS A 154 -7.42 21.23 -12.27
CA LYS A 154 -6.70 22.26 -13.01
C LYS A 154 -5.57 21.69 -13.88
N GLY A 155 -5.19 20.41 -13.71
CA GLY A 155 -4.05 19.79 -14.38
C GLY A 155 -2.70 20.10 -13.72
N GLU A 156 -2.71 20.68 -12.52
CA GLU A 156 -1.55 20.99 -11.69
C GLU A 156 -1.12 19.73 -10.91
N LEU A 157 -0.62 18.71 -11.65
CA LEU A 157 -0.45 17.38 -11.08
C LEU A 157 0.71 17.29 -10.10
N ASP A 158 1.78 18.04 -10.31
CA ASP A 158 2.93 18.05 -9.40
C ASP A 158 2.54 18.71 -8.06
N GLU A 159 1.78 19.80 -8.11
CA GLU A 159 1.21 20.46 -6.93
C GLU A 159 0.24 19.55 -6.17
N ALA A 160 -0.53 18.75 -6.90
CA ALA A 160 -1.41 17.74 -6.28
C ALA A 160 -0.59 16.70 -5.51
N VAL A 161 0.51 16.18 -6.08
CA VAL A 161 1.42 15.24 -5.42
C VAL A 161 2.06 15.86 -4.19
N ILE A 162 2.58 17.08 -4.31
CA ILE A 162 3.23 17.80 -3.21
C ILE A 162 2.22 17.99 -2.05
N SER A 163 1.04 18.54 -2.34
CA SER A 163 0.00 18.78 -1.33
C SER A 163 -0.46 17.49 -0.65
N PHE A 164 -0.58 16.40 -1.40
CA PHE A 164 -0.93 15.10 -0.85
C PHE A 164 0.15 14.58 0.11
N MET A 165 1.43 14.65 -0.30
CA MET A 165 2.54 14.17 0.52
C MET A 165 2.82 15.07 1.71
N ASP A 166 2.64 16.38 1.59
CA ASP A 166 2.79 17.32 2.69
C ASP A 166 1.79 17.03 3.81
N LEU A 167 0.59 16.53 3.47
CA LEU A 167 -0.35 16.04 4.47
C LEU A 167 0.10 14.73 5.11
N ILE A 168 0.27 13.69 4.28
CA ILE A 168 0.40 12.32 4.83
C ILE A 168 1.77 12.06 5.45
N ASN A 169 2.76 12.86 5.12
CA ASN A 169 4.12 12.83 5.66
C ASN A 169 4.49 14.12 6.42
N GLU A 170 3.53 14.86 6.96
CA GLU A 170 3.74 16.15 7.62
C GLU A 170 4.88 16.08 8.65
N ALA A 171 4.80 15.17 9.60
CA ALA A 171 5.82 15.00 10.64
C ALA A 171 7.17 14.49 10.11
N GLY A 172 7.21 13.93 8.90
CA GLY A 172 8.43 13.51 8.18
C GLY A 172 8.99 14.59 7.24
N GLY A 173 8.47 15.81 7.27
CA GLY A 173 8.90 16.93 6.43
C GLY A 173 8.22 17.00 5.05
N GLY A 174 7.05 16.38 4.92
CA GLY A 174 6.23 16.42 3.73
C GLY A 174 6.89 15.75 2.52
N PHE A 175 6.58 16.26 1.33
CA PHE A 175 7.17 15.79 0.08
C PHE A 175 8.70 15.94 0.07
N LYS A 176 9.20 17.07 0.55
CA LYS A 176 10.65 17.37 0.59
C LYS A 176 11.42 16.53 1.60
N GLY A 177 10.76 15.94 2.59
CA GLY A 177 11.34 15.04 3.55
C GLY A 177 11.66 13.65 2.99
N LEU A 178 11.14 13.31 1.81
CA LEU A 178 11.40 12.04 1.16
C LEU A 178 12.75 12.02 0.42
N PRO A 179 13.39 10.85 0.28
CA PRO A 179 14.53 10.70 -0.62
C PRO A 179 14.16 11.06 -2.07
N VAL A 180 15.09 11.71 -2.79
CA VAL A 180 14.85 12.27 -4.14
C VAL A 180 14.33 11.21 -5.13
N ALA A 181 14.81 9.98 -5.05
CA ALA A 181 14.36 8.90 -5.93
C ALA A 181 12.85 8.63 -5.78
N PHE A 182 12.31 8.67 -4.55
CA PHE A 182 10.88 8.51 -4.30
C PHE A 182 10.09 9.73 -4.73
N GLN A 183 10.60 10.95 -4.48
CA GLN A 183 9.98 12.18 -5.01
C GLN A 183 9.79 12.09 -6.54
N THR A 184 10.85 11.69 -7.26
CA THR A 184 10.80 11.52 -8.73
C THR A 184 9.78 10.46 -9.14
N GLY A 185 9.77 9.30 -8.46
CA GLY A 185 8.81 8.22 -8.73
C GLY A 185 7.36 8.66 -8.54
N MET A 186 7.08 9.39 -7.47
CA MET A 186 5.74 9.90 -7.18
C MET A 186 5.24 10.90 -8.24
N LEU A 187 6.11 11.81 -8.70
CA LEU A 187 5.77 12.73 -9.78
C LEU A 187 5.49 12.01 -11.10
N GLN A 188 6.21 10.93 -11.40
CA GLN A 188 5.95 10.08 -12.57
C GLN A 188 4.58 9.39 -12.51
N ASN A 189 4.07 9.12 -11.31
CA ASN A 189 2.76 8.51 -11.07
C ASN A 189 1.64 9.54 -10.80
N SER A 190 1.89 10.84 -10.99
CA SER A 190 0.96 11.93 -10.63
C SER A 190 -0.43 11.82 -11.26
N THR A 191 -0.54 11.27 -12.48
CA THR A 191 -1.82 11.06 -13.16
C THR A 191 -2.76 10.13 -12.39
N THR A 192 -2.22 9.25 -11.54
CA THR A 192 -3.02 8.31 -10.74
C THR A 192 -3.80 8.99 -9.63
N LEU A 193 -3.37 10.16 -9.13
CA LEU A 193 -4.19 10.97 -8.22
C LEU A 193 -5.48 11.43 -8.90
N LYS A 194 -5.38 11.95 -10.13
CA LYS A 194 -6.57 12.35 -10.89
C LYS A 194 -7.50 11.17 -11.12
N ALA A 195 -6.95 10.00 -11.48
CA ALA A 195 -7.69 8.77 -11.63
C ALA A 195 -8.40 8.36 -10.33
N SER A 196 -7.69 8.43 -9.19
CA SER A 196 -8.20 8.08 -7.86
C SER A 196 -9.41 8.95 -7.44
N PHE A 197 -9.35 10.28 -7.67
CA PHE A 197 -10.47 11.17 -7.38
C PHE A 197 -11.68 10.99 -8.30
N ALA A 198 -11.48 10.42 -9.49
CA ALA A 198 -12.57 10.08 -10.41
C ALA A 198 -13.16 8.69 -10.14
N SER A 199 -12.57 7.92 -9.22
CA SER A 199 -12.91 6.54 -8.96
C SER A 199 -14.06 6.37 -7.95
N PRO A 200 -14.77 5.24 -8.00
CA PRO A 200 -15.67 4.87 -6.92
C PRO A 200 -14.93 4.77 -5.58
N PRO A 201 -15.61 4.99 -4.45
CA PRO A 201 -15.02 4.78 -3.13
C PRO A 201 -14.53 3.33 -2.97
N PRO A 202 -13.61 3.06 -2.01
CA PRO A 202 -13.19 1.70 -1.72
C PRO A 202 -14.40 0.84 -1.32
N PRO A 203 -14.33 -0.49 -1.53
CA PRO A 203 -15.35 -1.40 -1.05
C PRO A 203 -15.61 -1.22 0.45
N THR A 204 -16.85 -1.42 0.85
CA THR A 204 -17.18 -1.46 2.27
C THR A 204 -16.43 -2.60 2.94
N PHE A 205 -15.84 -2.31 4.09
CA PHE A 205 -15.14 -3.29 4.92
C PHE A 205 -15.50 -3.02 6.38
N THR A 206 -15.94 -4.03 7.08
CA THR A 206 -16.49 -3.93 8.43
C THR A 206 -15.69 -4.75 9.43
N CYS A 207 -15.95 -4.54 10.72
CA CYS A 207 -15.36 -5.39 11.77
C CYS A 207 -15.81 -6.86 11.62
N ASP A 208 -17.01 -7.10 11.12
CA ASP A 208 -17.49 -8.46 10.82
C ASP A 208 -16.69 -9.11 9.66
N ASP A 209 -16.37 -8.36 8.64
CA ASP A 209 -15.49 -8.82 7.56
C ASP A 209 -14.08 -9.15 8.10
N ALA A 210 -13.51 -8.26 8.89
CA ALA A 210 -12.19 -8.43 9.49
C ALA A 210 -12.12 -9.62 10.44
N SER A 211 -13.17 -9.87 11.23
CA SER A 211 -13.23 -10.99 12.17
C SER A 211 -13.17 -12.36 11.50
N LYS A 212 -13.48 -12.43 10.21
CA LYS A 212 -13.43 -13.65 9.38
C LYS A 212 -12.07 -13.91 8.76
N ILE A 213 -11.16 -12.93 8.77
CA ILE A 213 -9.81 -13.09 8.24
C ILE A 213 -8.97 -13.85 9.26
N GLY A 214 -8.87 -15.17 9.08
CA GLY A 214 -8.06 -16.05 9.92
C GLY A 214 -6.56 -16.06 9.60
N THR A 215 -6.15 -15.34 8.55
CA THR A 215 -4.76 -15.24 8.11
C THR A 215 -3.91 -14.52 9.17
N PRO A 216 -2.76 -15.09 9.61
CA PRO A 216 -1.84 -14.39 10.50
C PRO A 216 -1.47 -13.03 9.94
N THR A 217 -1.66 -11.97 10.72
CA THR A 217 -1.51 -10.59 10.23
C THR A 217 -0.57 -9.78 11.11
N LEU A 218 0.33 -9.01 10.48
CA LEU A 218 1.13 -7.96 11.11
C LEU A 218 0.59 -6.59 10.68
N VAL A 219 0.21 -5.76 11.62
CA VAL A 219 -0.07 -4.33 11.40
C VAL A 219 1.20 -3.54 11.73
N VAL A 220 1.69 -2.78 10.76
CA VAL A 220 2.91 -1.97 10.87
C VAL A 220 2.51 -0.50 10.87
N GLU A 221 2.89 0.22 11.92
CA GLU A 221 2.53 1.62 12.15
C GLU A 221 3.80 2.48 12.25
N GLY A 222 3.80 3.68 11.69
CA GLY A 222 4.85 4.67 11.91
C GLY A 222 4.67 5.45 13.22
N GLU A 223 5.76 5.68 13.95
CA GLU A 223 5.72 6.45 15.20
C GLU A 223 5.15 7.86 15.01
N LEU A 224 5.40 8.47 13.85
CA LEU A 224 5.02 9.84 13.49
C LEU A 224 3.78 9.90 12.59
N THR A 225 3.04 8.80 12.49
CA THR A 225 1.86 8.73 11.62
C THR A 225 0.72 9.63 12.09
N LEU A 226 -0.18 9.96 11.16
CA LEU A 226 -1.38 10.74 11.46
C LEU A 226 -2.30 9.99 12.44
N LYS A 227 -2.94 10.74 13.35
CA LYS A 227 -3.87 10.18 14.32
C LYS A 227 -4.97 9.32 13.67
N VAL A 228 -5.49 9.71 12.52
CA VAL A 228 -6.53 8.95 11.82
C VAL A 228 -6.04 7.56 11.40
N ARG A 229 -4.79 7.42 10.98
CA ARG A 229 -4.18 6.13 10.60
C ARG A 229 -4.04 5.22 11.81
N ARG A 230 -3.54 5.76 12.91
CA ARG A 230 -3.45 5.04 14.18
C ARG A 230 -4.81 4.51 14.65
N LEU A 231 -5.88 5.27 14.45
CA LEU A 231 -7.23 4.83 14.77
C LEU A 231 -7.70 3.69 13.86
N ILE A 232 -7.36 3.74 12.57
CA ILE A 232 -7.62 2.65 11.63
C ILE A 232 -6.90 1.38 12.07
N ASP A 233 -5.61 1.46 12.38
CA ASP A 233 -4.80 0.33 12.83
C ASP A 233 -5.30 -0.25 14.16
N ASN A 234 -5.80 0.60 15.07
CA ASN A 234 -6.46 0.17 16.30
C ASN A 234 -7.72 -0.64 16.02
N GLU A 235 -8.58 -0.18 15.09
CA GLU A 235 -9.79 -0.90 14.72
C GLU A 235 -9.49 -2.22 14.02
N LEU A 236 -8.49 -2.26 13.15
CA LEU A 236 -8.00 -3.50 12.54
C LEU A 236 -7.59 -4.51 13.62
N ALA A 237 -6.71 -4.09 14.52
CA ALA A 237 -6.21 -4.95 15.59
C ALA A 237 -7.32 -5.39 16.57
N ARG A 238 -8.35 -4.59 16.75
CA ARG A 238 -9.51 -4.93 17.59
C ARG A 238 -10.41 -5.98 16.94
N CYS A 239 -10.54 -5.93 15.61
CA CYS A 239 -11.51 -6.74 14.88
C CYS A 239 -10.93 -8.04 14.31
N MET A 240 -9.66 -8.08 13.95
CA MET A 240 -9.00 -9.26 13.38
C MET A 240 -8.53 -10.22 14.48
N PRO A 241 -8.69 -11.55 14.31
CA PRO A 241 -8.41 -12.51 15.39
C PRO A 241 -6.93 -12.78 15.64
N HIS A 242 -6.06 -12.66 14.63
CA HIS A 242 -4.65 -13.06 14.68
C HIS A 242 -3.74 -11.92 14.23
N VAL A 243 -3.66 -10.85 15.04
CA VAL A 243 -2.89 -9.65 14.73
C VAL A 243 -1.72 -9.46 15.69
N GLU A 244 -0.52 -9.36 15.14
CA GLU A 244 0.63 -8.75 15.80
C GLU A 244 0.71 -7.27 15.38
N ARG A 245 1.32 -6.43 16.21
CA ARG A 245 1.54 -5.00 15.89
C ARG A 245 3.00 -4.63 16.12
N VAL A 246 3.49 -3.73 15.27
CA VAL A 246 4.83 -3.16 15.43
C VAL A 246 4.82 -1.68 15.09
N LEU A 247 5.60 -0.90 15.84
CA LEU A 247 5.82 0.51 15.62
C LEU A 247 7.19 0.72 14.99
N ILE A 248 7.24 1.41 13.84
CA ILE A 248 8.50 1.78 13.19
C ILE A 248 8.95 3.15 13.70
N PRO A 249 10.09 3.24 14.38
CA PRO A 249 10.52 4.48 14.99
C PRO A 249 10.90 5.54 13.95
N ARG A 250 10.66 6.80 14.27
CA ARG A 250 11.01 7.97 13.44
C ARG A 250 10.42 7.94 12.02
N ALA A 251 9.38 7.14 11.78
CA ALA A 251 8.70 7.04 10.49
C ALA A 251 7.30 7.64 10.57
N ALA A 252 6.94 8.44 9.55
CA ALA A 252 5.57 8.82 9.24
C ALA A 252 4.97 7.81 8.25
N HIS A 253 3.92 8.17 7.53
CA HIS A 253 3.19 7.25 6.66
C HIS A 253 4.03 6.46 5.64
N PRO A 254 5.03 7.05 4.92
CA PRO A 254 5.89 6.29 3.98
C PRO A 254 7.01 5.53 4.71
N LEU A 255 6.64 4.69 5.68
CA LEU A 255 7.53 4.11 6.67
C LEU A 255 8.62 3.19 6.07
N GLU A 256 8.29 2.42 5.03
CA GLU A 256 9.21 1.56 4.29
C GLU A 256 10.25 2.38 3.51
N MET A 257 9.88 3.57 3.04
CA MET A 257 10.77 4.45 2.27
C MET A 257 11.74 5.23 3.14
N VAL A 258 11.31 5.61 4.36
CA VAL A 258 12.09 6.50 5.25
C VAL A 258 12.88 5.72 6.32
N ASN A 259 12.43 4.53 6.67
CA ASN A 259 13.13 3.65 7.62
C ASN A 259 13.07 2.17 7.18
N PRO A 260 13.62 1.82 5.99
CA PRO A 260 13.60 0.46 5.47
C PRO A 260 14.25 -0.56 6.42
N LYS A 261 15.29 -0.15 7.15
CA LYS A 261 16.01 -1.04 8.06
C LYS A 261 15.10 -1.61 9.16
N ASP A 262 14.39 -0.75 9.89
CA ASP A 262 13.54 -1.19 11.00
C ASP A 262 12.27 -1.86 10.45
N PHE A 263 11.74 -1.39 9.31
CA PHE A 263 10.64 -2.03 8.60
C PHE A 263 11.00 -3.47 8.19
N ASN A 264 12.12 -3.67 7.49
CA ASN A 264 12.58 -4.98 7.04
C ASN A 264 12.79 -5.94 8.21
N ALA A 265 13.45 -5.47 9.27
CA ALA A 265 13.68 -6.29 10.46
C ALA A 265 12.36 -6.79 11.08
N ALA A 266 11.38 -5.90 11.23
CA ALA A 266 10.08 -6.24 11.81
C ALA A 266 9.28 -7.21 10.93
N VAL A 267 9.19 -6.93 9.64
CA VAL A 267 8.45 -7.78 8.69
C VAL A 267 9.10 -9.15 8.56
N LEU A 268 10.43 -9.22 8.35
CA LEU A 268 11.14 -10.50 8.23
C LEU A 268 11.06 -11.33 9.51
N GLN A 269 11.05 -10.71 10.70
CA GLN A 269 10.84 -11.41 11.96
C GLN A 269 9.43 -12.02 12.05
N PHE A 270 8.43 -11.34 11.55
CA PHE A 270 7.06 -11.87 11.49
C PHE A 270 6.94 -13.00 10.49
N LEU A 271 7.42 -12.81 9.24
CA LEU A 271 7.34 -13.82 8.17
C LEU A 271 8.03 -15.13 8.57
N ALA A 272 9.14 -15.06 9.30
CA ALA A 272 9.89 -16.23 9.75
C ALA A 272 9.13 -17.14 10.73
N LYS A 273 8.01 -16.69 11.29
CA LYS A 273 7.15 -17.47 12.19
C LYS A 273 6.00 -18.18 11.45
N GLN A 274 5.78 -17.84 10.18
CA GLN A 274 4.66 -18.32 9.37
C GLN A 274 5.15 -19.38 8.37
#